data_aaa58757ab55fb8ab63edddd20ff6248
#
_entry.id   aaa58757ab55fb8ab63edddd20ff6248
#
_cell.length_a   1.000
_cell.length_b   1.000
_cell.length_c   1.000
_cell.angle_alpha   90.00
_cell.angle_beta   90.00
_cell.angle_gamma   90.00
#
_symmetry.space_group_name_H-M   'P 1'
#
loop_
_entity.id
_entity.type
_entity.pdbx_description
1 polymer ?
#
loop_
_entity_poly.entity_id
_entity_poly.type
_entity_poly.pdbx_seq_one_letter_code
_entity_poly.pdbx_strand_id
1 'polypeptide(L)'
;MKHYLHIAGACLLSSVALGAAHAAVSAEEAAKLKTELTPLGAERAGNKEGTIPAWSGGYTTPIAGFQNGGRRGDPFAGEKPLYSVTAANMAEHASKLTEGTQALLKKYPQTFRVDVYKTHRTAAAPQWVYDYTAKNAVQAKLDGEKVTGAYGGIPFPIPKTGEEIMAN
;
A
#
# COMPACT_ATOMS: atom_id res chain seq x y z
N MET A 1 -46.31 28.13 57.41
CA MET A 1 -44.93 27.68 57.33
C MET A 1 -44.82 26.86 56.06
N LYS A 2 -44.03 27.33 55.08
CA LYS A 2 -43.98 26.82 53.69
C LYS A 2 -42.85 25.82 53.56
N HIS A 3 -43.15 24.59 53.17
CA HIS A 3 -42.15 23.58 52.85
C HIS A 3 -41.75 23.72 51.36
N TYR A 4 -40.48 24.01 51.12
CA TYR A 4 -39.91 23.96 49.76
C TYR A 4 -39.32 22.59 49.51
N LEU A 5 -39.92 21.90 48.56
CA LEU A 5 -39.47 20.60 48.05
C LEU A 5 -38.44 20.85 46.93
N HIS A 6 -37.18 20.53 47.18
CA HIS A 6 -36.13 20.57 46.15
C HIS A 6 -36.11 19.22 45.40
N ILE A 7 -36.56 19.25 44.16
CA ILE A 7 -36.38 18.11 43.22
C ILE A 7 -35.03 18.31 42.55
N ALA A 8 -34.07 17.54 42.95
CA ALA A 8 -32.77 17.42 42.26
C ALA A 8 -32.94 16.50 41.04
N GLY A 9 -33.00 17.08 39.85
CA GLY A 9 -33.00 16.31 38.60
C GLY A 9 -31.58 15.81 38.30
N ALA A 10 -31.36 14.50 38.44
CA ALA A 10 -30.14 13.86 38.01
C ALA A 10 -30.19 13.68 36.49
N CYS A 11 -29.48 14.53 35.74
CA CYS A 11 -29.19 14.29 34.33
C CYS A 11 -28.16 13.17 34.20
N LEU A 12 -28.59 11.94 33.92
CA LEU A 12 -27.73 10.87 33.42
C LEU A 12 -27.27 11.22 32.01
N LEU A 13 -26.08 11.74 31.87
CA LEU A 13 -25.37 11.81 30.62
C LEU A 13 -24.93 10.38 30.24
N SER A 14 -25.77 9.73 29.45
CA SER A 14 -25.37 8.48 28.76
C SER A 14 -24.32 8.84 27.70
N SER A 15 -23.05 8.71 28.05
CA SER A 15 -21.96 8.69 27.08
C SER A 15 -22.08 7.42 26.26
N VAL A 16 -22.79 7.51 25.13
CA VAL A 16 -22.71 6.51 24.07
C VAL A 16 -21.28 6.56 23.54
N ALA A 17 -20.45 5.63 23.98
CA ALA A 17 -19.20 5.36 23.30
C ALA A 17 -19.57 4.85 21.89
N LEU A 18 -19.59 5.81 20.93
CA LEU A 18 -19.56 5.47 19.52
C LEU A 18 -18.24 4.76 19.29
N GLY A 19 -18.25 3.43 19.35
CA GLY A 19 -17.18 2.63 18.80
C GLY A 19 -16.99 3.14 17.37
N ALA A 20 -15.81 3.66 17.08
CA ALA A 20 -15.45 4.06 15.73
C ALA A 20 -15.47 2.78 14.88
N ALA A 21 -16.61 2.48 14.28
CA ALA A 21 -16.66 1.59 13.14
C ALA A 21 -15.79 2.27 12.09
N HIS A 22 -14.61 1.73 11.81
CA HIS A 22 -13.77 2.20 10.75
C HIS A 22 -14.59 2.13 9.47
N ALA A 23 -15.05 3.30 9.05
CA ALA A 23 -15.95 3.43 7.92
C ALA A 23 -15.14 3.28 6.64
N ALA A 24 -15.68 2.55 5.69
CA ALA A 24 -15.29 2.60 4.30
C ALA A 24 -15.08 4.07 3.85
N VAL A 25 -14.16 4.29 2.92
CA VAL A 25 -13.90 5.64 2.41
C VAL A 25 -15.11 6.22 1.70
N SER A 26 -15.19 7.54 1.54
CA SER A 26 -16.27 8.19 0.80
C SER A 26 -16.26 7.80 -0.69
N ALA A 27 -17.38 7.98 -1.37
CA ALA A 27 -17.47 7.73 -2.81
C ALA A 27 -16.49 8.62 -3.62
N GLU A 28 -16.29 9.87 -3.19
CA GLU A 28 -15.35 10.82 -3.80
C GLU A 28 -13.90 10.32 -3.60
N GLU A 29 -13.59 9.81 -2.43
CA GLU A 29 -12.28 9.27 -2.14
C GLU A 29 -12.02 7.98 -2.92
N ALA A 30 -13.00 7.08 -3.00
CA ALA A 30 -12.92 5.88 -3.82
C ALA A 30 -12.77 6.18 -5.33
N ALA A 31 -13.36 7.30 -5.82
CA ALA A 31 -13.21 7.72 -7.22
C ALA A 31 -11.75 8.01 -7.59
N LYS A 32 -10.87 8.32 -6.64
CA LYS A 32 -9.43 8.51 -6.87
C LYS A 32 -8.74 7.26 -7.41
N LEU A 33 -9.28 6.06 -7.18
CA LEU A 33 -8.77 4.80 -7.75
C LEU A 33 -8.80 4.79 -9.29
N LYS A 34 -9.55 5.69 -9.91
CA LYS A 34 -9.64 5.85 -11.38
C LYS A 34 -8.76 6.98 -11.92
N THR A 35 -8.30 7.89 -11.08
CA THR A 35 -7.62 9.13 -11.47
C THR A 35 -6.23 9.27 -10.86
N GLU A 36 -6.14 9.66 -9.60
CA GLU A 36 -4.91 9.94 -8.88
C GLU A 36 -4.19 8.66 -8.43
N LEU A 37 -4.97 7.63 -8.09
CA LEU A 37 -4.48 6.34 -7.65
C LEU A 37 -4.57 5.30 -8.75
N THR A 38 -3.76 4.27 -8.65
CA THR A 38 -3.94 3.04 -9.43
C THR A 38 -5.21 2.33 -8.96
N PRO A 39 -5.80 1.42 -9.74
CA PRO A 39 -6.93 0.62 -9.29
C PRO A 39 -6.67 -0.24 -8.04
N LEU A 40 -5.40 -0.41 -7.67
CA LEU A 40 -4.96 -1.14 -6.48
C LEU A 40 -4.57 -0.22 -5.30
N GLY A 41 -4.82 1.10 -5.41
CA GLY A 41 -4.66 2.05 -4.33
C GLY A 41 -3.29 2.74 -4.23
N ALA A 42 -2.31 2.40 -5.08
CA ALA A 42 -1.02 3.09 -5.09
C ALA A 42 -1.12 4.43 -5.83
N GLU A 43 -0.22 5.38 -5.53
CA GLU A 43 -0.09 6.61 -6.29
C GLU A 43 0.18 6.30 -7.78
N ARG A 44 -0.59 6.89 -8.68
CA ARG A 44 -0.47 6.66 -10.14
C ARG A 44 0.70 7.42 -10.74
N ALA A 45 0.93 8.63 -10.28
CA ALA A 45 2.00 9.50 -10.80
C ALA A 45 3.39 8.91 -10.57
N GLY A 46 4.35 9.32 -11.36
CA GLY A 46 5.77 9.12 -11.11
C GLY A 46 6.30 10.11 -10.07
N ASN A 47 7.51 9.86 -9.56
CA ASN A 47 8.16 10.81 -8.67
C ASN A 47 8.76 12.00 -9.44
N LYS A 48 9.04 13.09 -8.73
CA LYS A 48 9.59 14.34 -9.32
C LYS A 48 10.98 14.15 -9.94
N GLU A 49 11.76 13.23 -9.38
CA GLU A 49 13.12 12.93 -9.82
C GLU A 49 13.16 12.07 -11.09
N GLY A 50 12.02 11.56 -11.56
CA GLY A 50 11.92 10.69 -12.74
C GLY A 50 12.50 9.29 -12.55
N THR A 51 12.87 8.91 -11.31
CA THR A 51 13.41 7.58 -10.99
C THR A 51 12.34 6.53 -10.83
N ILE A 52 11.11 6.94 -10.53
CA ILE A 52 9.92 6.09 -10.46
C ILE A 52 8.94 6.58 -11.54
N PRO A 53 8.68 5.78 -12.61
CA PRO A 53 7.77 6.20 -13.67
C PRO A 53 6.31 6.20 -13.19
N ALA A 54 5.45 6.92 -13.91
CA ALA A 54 4.00 6.79 -13.72
C ALA A 54 3.54 5.35 -14.03
N TRP A 55 2.52 4.89 -13.30
CA TRP A 55 1.91 3.58 -13.60
C TRP A 55 1.07 3.68 -14.87
N SER A 56 1.34 2.78 -15.83
CA SER A 56 0.71 2.76 -17.16
C SER A 56 -0.09 1.47 -17.42
N GLY A 57 -0.55 0.77 -16.38
CA GLY A 57 -1.33 -0.46 -16.53
C GLY A 57 -0.59 -1.71 -16.03
N GLY A 58 0.66 -1.59 -15.65
CA GLY A 58 1.49 -2.69 -15.17
C GLY A 58 2.05 -3.56 -16.29
N TYR A 59 2.55 -4.73 -15.93
CA TYR A 59 3.13 -5.69 -16.88
C TYR A 59 2.14 -6.84 -17.12
N THR A 60 1.60 -6.91 -18.32
CA THR A 60 0.57 -7.90 -18.70
C THR A 60 1.04 -8.88 -19.78
N THR A 61 2.27 -8.70 -20.27
CA THR A 61 2.84 -9.63 -21.26
C THR A 61 3.06 -11.01 -20.65
N PRO A 62 2.59 -12.08 -21.27
CA PRO A 62 2.87 -13.44 -20.79
C PRO A 62 4.37 -13.71 -20.71
N ILE A 63 4.82 -14.30 -19.60
CA ILE A 63 6.21 -14.72 -19.45
C ILE A 63 6.41 -16.04 -20.21
N ALA A 64 7.35 -16.04 -21.16
CA ALA A 64 7.64 -17.22 -21.97
C ALA A 64 8.01 -18.41 -21.07
N GLY A 65 7.43 -19.59 -21.37
CA GLY A 65 7.70 -20.82 -20.63
C GLY A 65 7.05 -20.92 -19.25
N PHE A 66 6.26 -19.92 -18.81
CA PHE A 66 5.53 -20.01 -17.56
C PHE A 66 4.39 -21.03 -17.65
N GLN A 67 4.30 -21.93 -16.67
CA GLN A 67 3.20 -22.86 -16.47
C GLN A 67 2.59 -22.63 -15.07
N ASN A 68 1.27 -22.84 -14.97
CA ASN A 68 0.57 -22.73 -13.68
C ASN A 68 1.17 -23.69 -12.65
N GLY A 69 1.42 -23.15 -11.43
CA GLY A 69 2.10 -23.88 -10.36
C GLY A 69 3.63 -23.86 -10.45
N GLY A 70 4.21 -23.39 -11.57
CA GLY A 70 5.65 -23.21 -11.72
C GLY A 70 6.17 -21.87 -11.17
N ARG A 71 7.48 -21.79 -11.01
CA ARG A 71 8.16 -20.52 -10.66
C ARG A 71 8.13 -19.59 -11.86
N ARG A 72 7.73 -18.34 -11.65
CA ARG A 72 7.79 -17.33 -12.71
C ARG A 72 9.25 -16.97 -13.02
N GLY A 73 9.57 -16.85 -14.31
CA GLY A 73 10.82 -16.26 -14.76
C GLY A 73 10.83 -14.74 -14.51
N ASP A 74 12.00 -14.16 -14.56
CA ASP A 74 12.17 -12.71 -14.51
C ASP A 74 11.95 -12.11 -15.90
N PRO A 75 10.93 -11.26 -16.12
CA PRO A 75 10.68 -10.64 -17.42
C PRO A 75 11.77 -9.62 -17.80
N PHE A 76 12.62 -9.22 -16.86
CA PHE A 76 13.68 -8.22 -17.03
C PHE A 76 15.09 -8.82 -16.92
N ALA A 77 15.23 -10.14 -16.95
CA ALA A 77 16.51 -10.84 -16.80
C ALA A 77 17.62 -10.36 -17.78
N GLY A 78 17.24 -9.77 -18.91
CA GLY A 78 18.19 -9.19 -19.88
C GLY A 78 18.65 -7.75 -19.56
N GLU A 79 18.09 -7.10 -18.54
CA GLU A 79 18.47 -5.74 -18.20
C GLU A 79 19.80 -5.68 -17.45
N LYS A 80 20.57 -4.65 -17.76
CA LYS A 80 21.80 -4.34 -17.01
C LYS A 80 21.52 -3.30 -15.96
N PRO A 81 22.21 -3.32 -14.80
CA PRO A 81 22.09 -2.27 -13.82
C PRO A 81 22.53 -0.92 -14.39
N LEU A 82 21.87 0.14 -13.97
CA LEU A 82 22.26 1.52 -14.29
C LEU A 82 23.63 1.85 -13.69
N TYR A 83 23.86 1.39 -12.47
CA TYR A 83 25.12 1.47 -11.74
C TYR A 83 25.11 0.47 -10.57
N SER A 84 26.29 0.24 -10.02
CA SER A 84 26.46 -0.61 -8.82
C SER A 84 27.05 0.20 -7.69
N VAL A 85 26.50 0.05 -6.48
CA VAL A 85 27.07 0.63 -5.26
C VAL A 85 27.90 -0.43 -4.57
N THR A 86 29.16 -0.09 -4.31
CA THR A 86 30.14 -0.91 -3.62
C THR A 86 30.71 -0.16 -2.40
N ALA A 87 31.55 -0.80 -1.61
CA ALA A 87 32.26 -0.12 -0.51
C ALA A 87 33.07 1.11 -1.01
N ALA A 88 33.59 1.07 -2.24
CA ALA A 88 34.44 2.11 -2.78
C ALA A 88 33.68 3.42 -3.12
N ASN A 89 32.43 3.32 -3.60
CA ASN A 89 31.65 4.49 -4.00
C ASN A 89 30.42 4.73 -3.09
N MET A 90 30.32 4.00 -1.97
CA MET A 90 29.18 4.09 -1.04
C MET A 90 28.92 5.52 -0.55
N ALA A 91 29.96 6.31 -0.33
CA ALA A 91 29.84 7.69 0.17
C ALA A 91 29.01 8.58 -0.76
N GLU A 92 29.15 8.40 -2.09
CA GLU A 92 28.40 9.14 -3.11
C GLU A 92 26.91 8.84 -3.09
N HIS A 93 26.52 7.68 -2.56
CA HIS A 93 25.14 7.20 -2.52
C HIS A 93 24.55 7.13 -1.11
N ALA A 94 25.28 7.60 -0.08
CA ALA A 94 24.93 7.40 1.33
C ALA A 94 23.51 7.86 1.67
N SER A 95 23.03 8.97 1.12
CA SER A 95 21.68 9.49 1.34
C SER A 95 20.55 8.61 0.79
N LYS A 96 20.88 7.64 -0.07
CA LYS A 96 19.93 6.68 -0.68
C LYS A 96 20.05 5.28 -0.08
N LEU A 97 20.95 5.07 0.87
CA LEU A 97 21.22 3.78 1.50
C LEU A 97 20.76 3.79 2.96
N THR A 98 20.12 2.70 3.39
CA THR A 98 19.85 2.49 4.81
C THR A 98 21.16 2.27 5.58
N GLU A 99 21.15 2.54 6.88
CA GLU A 99 22.31 2.27 7.76
C GLU A 99 22.74 0.79 7.70
N GLY A 100 21.76 -0.13 7.64
CA GLY A 100 22.05 -1.57 7.51
C GLY A 100 22.76 -1.91 6.20
N THR A 101 22.32 -1.32 5.08
CA THR A 101 22.98 -1.51 3.77
C THR A 101 24.41 -0.96 3.79
N GLN A 102 24.63 0.22 4.38
CA GLN A 102 25.97 0.79 4.54
C GLN A 102 26.87 -0.10 5.42
N ALA A 103 26.31 -0.67 6.50
CA ALA A 103 27.04 -1.60 7.35
C ALA A 103 27.44 -2.88 6.60
N LEU A 104 26.55 -3.43 5.75
CA LEU A 104 26.87 -4.59 4.91
C LEU A 104 27.99 -4.29 3.91
N LEU A 105 27.94 -3.14 3.23
CA LEU A 105 28.99 -2.70 2.29
C LEU A 105 30.35 -2.57 3.00
N LYS A 106 30.36 -2.02 4.21
CA LYS A 106 31.58 -1.90 5.04
C LYS A 106 32.11 -3.26 5.51
N LYS A 107 31.20 -4.15 5.92
CA LYS A 107 31.56 -5.46 6.48
C LYS A 107 32.04 -6.44 5.42
N TYR A 108 31.47 -6.37 4.22
CA TYR A 108 31.75 -7.30 3.12
C TYR A 108 32.18 -6.58 1.83
N PRO A 109 33.27 -5.79 1.87
CA PRO A 109 33.64 -4.88 0.77
C PRO A 109 33.98 -5.58 -0.54
N GLN A 110 34.35 -6.86 -0.49
CA GLN A 110 34.74 -7.64 -1.67
C GLN A 110 33.61 -8.46 -2.29
N THR A 111 32.56 -8.74 -1.52
CA THR A 111 31.51 -9.69 -1.93
C THR A 111 30.12 -9.10 -1.97
N PHE A 112 29.88 -8.02 -1.24
CA PHE A 112 28.57 -7.36 -1.21
C PHE A 112 28.57 -6.10 -2.08
N ARG A 113 27.54 -5.98 -2.91
CA ARG A 113 27.26 -4.80 -3.71
C ARG A 113 25.75 -4.66 -3.87
N VAL A 114 25.28 -3.48 -4.23
CA VAL A 114 23.91 -3.18 -4.57
C VAL A 114 23.85 -2.76 -6.02
N ASP A 115 23.26 -3.58 -6.88
CA ASP A 115 23.03 -3.25 -8.28
C ASP A 115 21.71 -2.48 -8.40
N VAL A 116 21.76 -1.29 -8.99
CA VAL A 116 20.59 -0.40 -9.14
C VAL A 116 20.06 -0.49 -10.55
N TYR A 117 18.81 -0.92 -10.68
CA TYR A 117 18.11 -1.09 -11.96
C TYR A 117 17.06 0.00 -12.16
N LYS A 118 16.58 0.13 -13.38
CA LYS A 118 15.42 0.96 -13.69
C LYS A 118 14.20 0.44 -12.93
N THR A 119 13.43 1.34 -12.36
CA THR A 119 12.20 0.97 -11.66
C THR A 119 11.11 0.60 -12.66
N HIS A 120 10.52 -0.59 -12.48
CA HIS A 120 9.34 -1.06 -13.21
C HIS A 120 8.13 -1.11 -12.28
N ARG A 121 7.00 -0.59 -12.73
CA ARG A 121 5.73 -0.64 -11.99
C ARG A 121 4.86 -1.71 -12.60
N THR A 122 5.13 -2.96 -12.22
CA THR A 122 4.59 -4.15 -12.87
C THR A 122 3.23 -4.59 -12.36
N ALA A 123 2.75 -4.04 -11.23
CA ALA A 123 1.48 -4.47 -10.63
C ALA A 123 0.32 -4.31 -11.62
N ALA A 124 -0.33 -5.42 -11.92
CA ALA A 124 -1.50 -5.52 -12.77
C ALA A 124 -2.41 -6.65 -12.27
N ALA A 125 -3.70 -6.50 -12.51
CA ALA A 125 -4.70 -7.51 -12.20
C ALA A 125 -5.78 -7.52 -13.31
N PRO A 126 -6.57 -8.59 -13.44
CA PRO A 126 -7.73 -8.62 -14.32
C PRO A 126 -8.76 -7.54 -13.95
N GLN A 127 -9.53 -7.05 -14.92
CA GLN A 127 -10.49 -5.97 -14.72
C GLN A 127 -11.48 -6.25 -13.58
N TRP A 128 -11.94 -7.48 -13.43
CA TRP A 128 -12.87 -7.84 -12.36
C TRP A 128 -12.28 -7.61 -10.95
N VAL A 129 -10.95 -7.76 -10.77
CA VAL A 129 -10.27 -7.44 -9.50
C VAL A 129 -10.35 -5.94 -9.22
N TYR A 130 -10.13 -5.11 -10.25
CA TYR A 130 -10.25 -3.65 -10.11
C TYR A 130 -11.67 -3.22 -9.77
N ASP A 131 -12.66 -3.84 -10.42
CA ASP A 131 -14.08 -3.55 -10.17
C ASP A 131 -14.50 -3.91 -8.74
N TYR A 132 -14.05 -5.06 -8.24
CA TYR A 132 -14.28 -5.45 -6.84
C TYR A 132 -13.50 -4.58 -5.85
N THR A 133 -12.25 -4.24 -6.13
CA THR A 133 -11.46 -3.33 -5.31
C THR A 133 -12.16 -1.97 -5.15
N ALA A 134 -12.70 -1.42 -6.24
CA ALA A 134 -13.43 -0.16 -6.19
C ALA A 134 -14.73 -0.26 -5.37
N LYS A 135 -15.46 -1.40 -5.43
CA LYS A 135 -16.62 -1.67 -4.60
C LYS A 135 -16.24 -1.82 -3.13
N ASN A 136 -15.19 -2.59 -2.86
CA ASN A 136 -14.71 -2.84 -1.51
C ASN A 136 -14.33 -1.53 -0.80
N ALA A 137 -13.72 -0.57 -1.51
CA ALA A 137 -13.33 0.72 -0.96
C ALA A 137 -14.46 1.42 -0.19
N VAL A 138 -15.71 1.29 -0.65
CA VAL A 138 -16.87 1.97 -0.04
C VAL A 138 -17.73 1.06 0.83
N GLN A 139 -17.48 -0.24 0.87
CA GLN A 139 -18.36 -1.17 1.59
C GLN A 139 -17.63 -2.10 2.58
N ALA A 140 -16.31 -2.34 2.40
CA ALA A 140 -15.55 -3.18 3.30
C ALA A 140 -15.48 -2.56 4.70
N LYS A 141 -15.56 -3.40 5.71
CA LYS A 141 -15.48 -3.02 7.12
C LYS A 141 -14.53 -3.96 7.83
N LEU A 142 -13.74 -3.39 8.74
CA LEU A 142 -12.89 -4.12 9.66
C LEU A 142 -13.51 -4.03 11.06
N ASP A 143 -13.78 -5.19 11.67
CA ASP A 143 -14.27 -5.33 13.03
C ASP A 143 -13.31 -6.26 13.78
N GLY A 144 -12.42 -5.68 14.56
CA GLY A 144 -11.25 -6.39 15.08
C GLY A 144 -10.42 -6.97 13.92
N GLU A 145 -10.23 -8.27 13.90
CA GLU A 145 -9.51 -8.98 12.83
C GLU A 145 -10.41 -9.47 11.68
N LYS A 146 -11.72 -9.21 11.77
CA LYS A 146 -12.69 -9.73 10.82
C LYS A 146 -13.01 -8.70 9.74
N VAL A 147 -12.69 -9.04 8.49
CA VAL A 147 -13.11 -8.27 7.30
C VAL A 147 -14.49 -8.75 6.86
N THR A 148 -15.40 -7.81 6.62
CA THR A 148 -16.73 -8.04 6.09
C THR A 148 -17.05 -7.11 4.92
N GLY A 149 -17.97 -7.49 4.05
CA GLY A 149 -18.39 -6.66 2.90
C GLY A 149 -17.36 -6.56 1.78
N ALA A 150 -16.28 -7.36 1.82
CA ALA A 150 -15.27 -7.41 0.76
C ALA A 150 -15.33 -8.75 0.01
N TYR A 151 -15.29 -8.70 -1.31
CA TYR A 151 -15.28 -9.87 -2.19
C TYR A 151 -14.33 -9.64 -3.34
N GLY A 152 -13.46 -10.61 -3.60
CA GLY A 152 -12.43 -10.46 -4.66
C GLY A 152 -11.65 -9.15 -4.47
N GLY A 153 -10.57 -8.92 -5.14
CA GLY A 153 -9.84 -7.67 -5.05
C GLY A 153 -9.30 -7.32 -3.64
N ILE A 154 -8.82 -6.09 -3.47
CA ILE A 154 -8.26 -5.57 -2.23
C ILE A 154 -9.39 -5.02 -1.35
N PRO A 155 -9.51 -5.42 -0.06
CA PRO A 155 -10.54 -4.93 0.85
C PRO A 155 -10.44 -3.41 1.09
N PHE A 156 -9.26 -2.90 1.42
CA PHE A 156 -9.01 -1.51 1.81
C PHE A 156 -7.97 -0.85 0.89
N PRO A 157 -8.30 -0.54 -0.39
CA PRO A 157 -7.33 0.02 -1.32
C PRO A 157 -6.84 1.42 -0.92
N ILE A 158 -7.57 2.10 -0.03
CA ILE A 158 -7.22 3.40 0.56
C ILE A 158 -7.29 3.25 2.08
N PRO A 159 -6.35 2.52 2.69
CA PRO A 159 -6.40 2.21 4.11
C PRO A 159 -6.22 3.47 4.97
N LYS A 160 -6.93 3.53 6.10
CA LYS A 160 -6.85 4.63 7.08
C LYS A 160 -6.07 4.23 8.32
N THR A 161 -5.90 2.94 8.57
CA THR A 161 -5.21 2.41 9.75
C THR A 161 -4.19 1.34 9.36
N GLY A 162 -3.27 1.05 10.29
CA GLY A 162 -2.32 -0.03 10.12
C GLY A 162 -3.00 -1.41 10.06
N GLU A 163 -4.11 -1.58 10.79
CA GLU A 163 -4.88 -2.81 10.77
C GLU A 163 -5.53 -3.06 9.40
N GLU A 164 -6.06 -2.02 8.75
CA GLU A 164 -6.57 -2.13 7.39
C GLU A 164 -5.48 -2.50 6.38
N ILE A 165 -4.26 -1.99 6.56
CA ILE A 165 -3.10 -2.38 5.72
C ILE A 165 -2.78 -3.85 5.92
N MET A 166 -2.81 -4.35 7.16
CA MET A 166 -2.52 -5.74 7.48
C MET A 166 -3.63 -6.69 7.03
N ALA A 167 -4.86 -6.20 6.85
CA ALA A 167 -6.02 -6.96 6.41
C ALA A 167 -6.12 -7.08 4.87
N ASN A 168 -5.27 -6.39 4.11
CA ASN A 168 -5.17 -6.50 2.66
C ASN A 168 -4.31 -7.69 2.26
#